data_5525d361a8c29978aafef9e6ed219d26
#
_entry.id   5525d361a8c29978aafef9e6ed219d26
#
_cell.length_a   1.000
_cell.length_b   1.000
_cell.length_c   1.000
_cell.angle_alpha   90.00
_cell.angle_beta   90.00
_cell.angle_gamma   90.00
#
_symmetry.space_group_name_H-M   'P 1'
#
loop_
_entity.id
_entity.type
_entity.pdbx_description
1 polymer ?
#
loop_
_entity_poly.entity_id
_entity_poly.type
_entity_poly.pdbx_seq_one_letter_code
_entity_poly.pdbx_strand_id
1 'polypeptide(L)'
;WPPYLIDIEGRLNQTAPLTGIRNVSPGNNSQIVPFLFAREVDSLKPNAVGGPAFKRASEQDVGVDAKFIFNDSMVLDITLNPDFSQVESDQPQVTVNERFEVQFPERRPFFVENADFFATDSNLVFTRRIVDPDGGVRFTGKSGDYGFGTILINDIAPGLNRSENDPLNGEKATIAILRGFKDISTQDRVGFLVTDRELGDGYNRVASVDGRFRINNNWLTQMQVVATESEPVNGGETTSGYQRNIQVNRVGRTVQNHTHYIATSKDFRTELGFQNRFFKADTDGIHQRVALNFFPEGTSLNSWNTTVFGVYLEDIEGTKLFSQLGPSIGFNYDTTSFSAGYTEYDEVLRPQDFPGLASNRDYNYEDWTVSIENNTLNSLEFEASYRSGTSLNVVPARGTLPSVVNSSRVSIDALWRPINRLRVLNTYLNTELETKGGAKVFTNRIARSNWNYQFTKEWSLRFIAQYDETDAGPATRLVDDENLNFDLLLRYVINPWSALFIGYNTNQSNFDIVDMEGERELVIADDLRKDGEQFFVKFSYLFQR
;
A
#
# COMPACT_ATOMS: atom_id res chain seq x y z
N TRP A 1 34.47 -12.81 3.23
CA TRP A 1 33.11 -12.48 2.81
C TRP A 1 32.82 -13.15 1.47
N PRO A 2 31.80 -14.03 1.35
CA PRO A 2 31.53 -14.74 0.12
C PRO A 2 31.05 -13.76 -0.97
N PRO A 3 31.41 -13.98 -2.24
CA PRO A 3 30.89 -13.18 -3.33
C PRO A 3 29.39 -13.45 -3.52
N TYR A 4 28.64 -12.39 -3.81
CA TYR A 4 27.25 -12.51 -4.23
C TYR A 4 27.20 -12.79 -5.74
N LEU A 5 26.59 -13.89 -6.13
CA LEU A 5 26.42 -14.29 -7.53
C LEU A 5 25.00 -13.99 -7.99
N ILE A 6 24.86 -13.11 -8.99
CA ILE A 6 23.56 -12.68 -9.54
C ILE A 6 22.82 -13.86 -10.20
N ASP A 7 23.55 -14.85 -10.69
CA ASP A 7 22.97 -16.05 -11.32
C ASP A 7 22.42 -17.08 -10.33
N ILE A 8 22.46 -16.80 -9.02
CA ILE A 8 21.91 -17.68 -8.01
C ILE A 8 20.73 -16.96 -7.32
N GLU A 9 19.54 -17.58 -7.36
CA GLU A 9 18.36 -17.05 -6.68
C GLU A 9 18.57 -17.01 -5.16
N GLY A 10 18.16 -15.92 -4.53
CA GLY A 10 18.18 -15.75 -3.08
C GLY A 10 19.48 -15.13 -2.55
N ARG A 11 19.44 -13.86 -2.18
CA ARG A 11 20.59 -13.13 -1.64
C ARG A 11 21.05 -13.70 -0.28
N LEU A 12 20.12 -13.99 0.61
CA LEU A 12 20.44 -14.48 1.96
C LEU A 12 21.02 -15.89 1.95
N ASN A 13 20.69 -16.71 0.95
CA ASN A 13 21.19 -18.07 0.80
C ASN A 13 22.69 -18.13 0.45
N GLN A 14 23.25 -16.99 0.02
CA GLN A 14 24.64 -16.86 -0.37
C GLN A 14 25.51 -16.23 0.73
N THR A 15 24.93 -15.94 1.91
CA THR A 15 25.67 -15.38 3.04
C THR A 15 26.49 -16.45 3.76
N ALA A 16 27.70 -16.09 4.21
CA ALA A 16 28.49 -16.98 5.05
C ALA A 16 27.98 -16.97 6.50
N PRO A 17 28.04 -18.09 7.18
CA PRO A 17 27.78 -18.13 8.62
C PRO A 17 28.86 -17.31 9.36
N LEU A 18 28.43 -16.44 10.26
CA LEU A 18 29.32 -15.74 11.17
C LEU A 18 29.73 -16.71 12.30
N THR A 19 31.03 -17.04 12.36
CA THR A 19 31.57 -17.95 13.34
C THR A 19 32.45 -17.22 14.36
N GLY A 20 32.66 -17.81 15.53
CA GLY A 20 33.56 -17.27 16.58
C GLY A 20 32.85 -16.42 17.63
N ILE A 21 31.57 -16.15 17.51
CA ILE A 21 30.76 -15.57 18.58
C ILE A 21 30.52 -16.67 19.62
N ARG A 22 30.98 -16.45 20.85
CA ARG A 22 30.84 -17.41 21.97
C ARG A 22 30.31 -16.68 23.19
N ASN A 23 29.63 -17.41 24.09
CA ASN A 23 29.06 -16.87 25.34
C ASN A 23 28.02 -15.76 25.13
N VAL A 24 27.35 -15.75 24.01
CA VAL A 24 26.14 -14.95 23.80
C VAL A 24 24.96 -15.87 24.08
N SER A 25 24.28 -15.63 25.17
CA SER A 25 22.99 -16.25 25.44
C SER A 25 21.95 -15.23 25.00
N PRO A 26 21.06 -15.58 24.08
CA PRO A 26 19.97 -14.69 23.69
C PRO A 26 19.01 -14.47 24.87
N GLY A 27 18.86 -15.45 25.74
CA GLY A 27 18.05 -15.37 26.96
C GLY A 27 16.54 -15.21 26.67
N ASN A 28 15.77 -15.26 27.72
CA ASN A 28 14.37 -14.78 27.66
C ASN A 28 14.40 -13.28 27.79
N ASN A 29 13.83 -12.58 26.81
CA ASN A 29 13.73 -11.13 26.80
C ASN A 29 12.25 -10.74 26.89
N SER A 30 11.93 -9.87 27.85
CA SER A 30 10.60 -9.29 27.95
C SER A 30 10.70 -7.78 27.83
N GLN A 31 9.82 -7.21 27.01
CA GLN A 31 9.71 -5.79 26.75
C GLN A 31 8.26 -5.39 27.01
N ILE A 32 8.08 -4.32 27.77
CA ILE A 32 6.76 -3.72 28.02
C ILE A 32 6.88 -2.24 27.70
N VAL A 33 6.03 -1.75 26.83
CA VAL A 33 6.03 -0.38 26.33
C VAL A 33 4.66 0.26 26.59
N PRO A 34 4.40 0.78 27.78
CA PRO A 34 3.24 1.63 27.98
C PRO A 34 3.40 2.93 27.21
N PHE A 35 2.29 3.46 26.74
CA PHE A 35 2.25 4.78 26.13
C PHE A 35 1.07 5.60 26.65
N LEU A 36 1.23 6.90 26.57
CA LEU A 36 0.23 7.92 26.81
C LEU A 36 0.12 8.79 25.58
N PHE A 37 -1.10 9.00 25.10
CA PHE A 37 -1.42 9.90 24.00
C PHE A 37 -2.48 10.89 24.45
N ALA A 38 -2.26 12.17 24.13
CA ALA A 38 -3.26 13.21 24.34
C ALA A 38 -3.32 14.07 23.09
N ARG A 39 -4.54 14.35 22.60
CA ARG A 39 -4.74 15.25 21.47
C ARG A 39 -5.90 16.18 21.67
N GLU A 40 -5.80 17.33 21.07
CA GLU A 40 -6.84 18.29 20.88
C GLU A 40 -7.07 18.49 19.39
N VAL A 41 -8.30 18.26 18.94
CA VAL A 41 -8.68 18.34 17.53
C VAL A 41 -9.78 19.37 17.39
N ASP A 42 -9.64 20.28 16.44
CA ASP A 42 -10.70 21.16 15.96
C ASP A 42 -10.96 20.83 14.48
N SER A 43 -12.15 20.34 14.15
CA SER A 43 -12.46 19.87 12.79
C SER A 43 -13.84 20.29 12.36
N LEU A 44 -13.98 20.65 11.10
CA LEU A 44 -15.24 20.91 10.43
C LEU A 44 -16.05 19.61 10.36
N LYS A 45 -17.30 19.66 10.83
CA LYS A 45 -18.29 18.58 10.69
C LYS A 45 -19.34 19.02 9.69
N PRO A 46 -19.31 18.50 8.44
CA PRO A 46 -20.25 18.91 7.39
C PRO A 46 -21.71 18.67 7.75
N ASN A 47 -21.99 17.58 8.45
CA ASN A 47 -23.35 17.11 8.81
C ASN A 47 -23.69 17.36 10.29
N ALA A 48 -23.18 18.44 10.89
CA ALA A 48 -23.55 18.78 12.26
C ALA A 48 -25.02 19.20 12.35
N VAL A 49 -25.66 19.00 13.51
CA VAL A 49 -27.02 19.47 13.76
C VAL A 49 -27.05 21.00 13.62
N GLY A 50 -27.86 21.52 12.73
CA GLY A 50 -27.92 22.96 12.39
C GLY A 50 -26.94 23.39 11.29
N GLY A 51 -26.40 22.45 10.50
CA GLY A 51 -25.50 22.67 9.38
C GLY A 51 -24.00 22.58 9.74
N PRO A 52 -23.11 22.79 8.74
CA PRO A 52 -21.67 22.69 8.92
C PRO A 52 -21.17 23.53 10.09
N ALA A 53 -20.36 22.94 10.97
CA ALA A 53 -19.82 23.60 12.14
C ALA A 53 -18.48 23.00 12.57
N PHE A 54 -17.59 23.85 13.14
CA PHE A 54 -16.40 23.36 13.80
C PHE A 54 -16.73 22.71 15.13
N LYS A 55 -16.12 21.54 15.38
CA LYS A 55 -16.24 20.82 16.63
C LYS A 55 -14.87 20.56 17.22
N ARG A 56 -14.67 21.09 18.42
CA ARG A 56 -13.48 20.82 19.23
C ARG A 56 -13.70 19.55 20.06
N ALA A 57 -12.69 18.67 20.04
CA ALA A 57 -12.64 17.46 20.84
C ALA A 57 -11.28 17.32 21.51
N SER A 58 -11.27 16.85 22.76
CA SER A 58 -10.06 16.48 23.48
C SER A 58 -10.13 14.99 23.77
N GLU A 59 -9.08 14.27 23.39
CA GLU A 59 -8.98 12.83 23.57
C GLU A 59 -7.71 12.49 24.33
N GLN A 60 -7.80 11.52 25.22
CA GLN A 60 -6.68 10.99 25.98
C GLN A 60 -6.75 9.48 25.93
N ASP A 61 -5.68 8.84 25.48
CA ASP A 61 -5.58 7.40 25.35
C ASP A 61 -4.36 6.87 26.09
N VAL A 62 -4.53 5.71 26.69
CA VAL A 62 -3.48 4.96 27.35
C VAL A 62 -3.50 3.54 26.78
N GLY A 63 -2.35 3.04 26.41
CA GLY A 63 -2.23 1.67 25.96
C GLY A 63 -0.90 1.04 26.35
N VAL A 64 -0.74 -0.21 26.02
CA VAL A 64 0.47 -0.97 26.32
C VAL A 64 0.73 -2.01 25.24
N ASP A 65 1.98 -2.04 24.79
CA ASP A 65 2.52 -3.12 23.99
C ASP A 65 3.46 -3.96 24.86
N ALA A 66 3.33 -5.27 24.78
CA ALA A 66 4.21 -6.21 25.48
C ALA A 66 4.75 -7.25 24.51
N LYS A 67 6.05 -7.50 24.57
CA LYS A 67 6.74 -8.50 23.77
C LYS A 67 7.51 -9.46 24.67
N PHE A 68 7.33 -10.74 24.42
CA PHE A 68 8.02 -11.81 25.10
C PHE A 68 8.75 -12.68 24.08
N ILE A 69 10.06 -12.79 24.21
CA ILE A 69 10.91 -13.60 23.34
C ILE A 69 11.30 -14.86 24.10
N PHE A 70 11.00 -16.02 23.53
CA PHE A 70 11.29 -17.33 24.08
C PHE A 70 12.27 -18.07 23.16
N ASN A 71 13.33 -18.60 23.71
CA ASN A 71 14.31 -19.44 22.99
C ASN A 71 14.77 -18.82 21.64
N ASP A 72 14.88 -17.48 21.55
CA ASP A 72 15.35 -16.69 20.41
C ASP A 72 14.58 -16.80 19.10
N SER A 73 13.64 -17.72 19.03
CA SER A 73 12.94 -18.07 17.80
C SER A 73 11.42 -17.96 17.90
N MET A 74 10.91 -17.67 19.10
CA MET A 74 9.47 -17.55 19.36
C MET A 74 9.18 -16.20 20.01
N VAL A 75 8.22 -15.48 19.46
CA VAL A 75 7.83 -14.14 19.91
C VAL A 75 6.33 -14.10 20.15
N LEU A 76 5.96 -13.68 21.36
CA LEU A 76 4.59 -13.33 21.71
C LEU A 76 4.51 -11.81 21.85
N ASP A 77 3.69 -11.19 21.04
CA ASP A 77 3.33 -9.77 21.13
C ASP A 77 1.89 -9.66 21.61
N ILE A 78 1.66 -8.80 22.58
CA ILE A 78 0.33 -8.48 23.11
C ILE A 78 0.17 -6.97 23.02
N THR A 79 -0.95 -6.51 22.52
CA THR A 79 -1.29 -5.10 22.46
C THR A 79 -2.66 -4.85 23.05
N LEU A 80 -2.79 -3.82 23.87
CA LEU A 80 -4.05 -3.35 24.42
C LEU A 80 -4.17 -1.86 24.16
N ASN A 81 -5.25 -1.46 23.50
CA ASN A 81 -5.47 -0.12 23.01
C ASN A 81 -4.23 0.39 22.25
N PRO A 82 -3.79 -0.33 21.18
CA PRO A 82 -2.53 -0.05 20.54
C PRO A 82 -2.46 1.35 19.97
N ASP A 83 -1.27 1.93 20.05
CA ASP A 83 -1.02 3.22 19.48
C ASP A 83 -0.92 3.14 17.96
N PHE A 84 -2.03 3.33 17.29
CA PHE A 84 -2.09 3.50 15.85
C PHE A 84 -2.17 4.96 15.41
N SER A 85 -1.90 5.91 16.32
CA SER A 85 -1.67 7.27 15.90
C SER A 85 -0.50 7.27 14.90
N GLN A 86 -0.84 7.47 13.63
CA GLN A 86 0.17 7.47 12.56
C GLN A 86 1.03 8.73 12.72
N VAL A 87 2.12 8.60 13.45
CA VAL A 87 3.12 9.65 13.55
C VAL A 87 3.83 9.86 12.21
N GLU A 88 3.81 8.86 11.33
CA GLU A 88 4.35 8.94 9.97
C GLU A 88 3.22 8.97 8.94
N SER A 89 3.11 10.06 8.20
CA SER A 89 2.17 10.17 7.07
C SER A 89 2.63 9.32 5.89
N ASP A 90 1.66 8.73 5.17
CA ASP A 90 1.92 8.00 3.94
C ASP A 90 2.49 8.91 2.84
N GLN A 91 3.20 8.34 1.88
CA GLN A 91 3.61 9.07 0.68
C GLN A 91 2.39 9.33 -0.19
N PRO A 92 2.32 10.49 -0.87
CA PRO A 92 1.21 10.82 -1.73
C PRO A 92 1.17 9.88 -2.94
N GLN A 93 -0.04 9.52 -3.34
CA GLN A 93 -0.30 8.75 -4.55
C GLN A 93 -1.49 9.37 -5.29
N VAL A 94 -1.47 9.30 -6.62
CA VAL A 94 -2.62 9.69 -7.44
C VAL A 94 -3.70 8.63 -7.29
N THR A 95 -4.84 8.99 -6.73
CA THR A 95 -5.99 8.11 -6.52
C THR A 95 -7.16 8.44 -7.45
N VAL A 96 -7.07 9.57 -8.16
CA VAL A 96 -8.10 10.04 -9.10
C VAL A 96 -8.07 9.21 -10.38
N ASN A 97 -9.25 8.84 -10.89
CA ASN A 97 -9.43 7.99 -12.08
C ASN A 97 -8.90 6.54 -11.90
N GLU A 98 -8.72 6.07 -10.67
CA GLU A 98 -8.33 4.69 -10.38
C GLU A 98 -9.56 3.82 -10.13
N ARG A 99 -9.61 2.63 -10.78
CA ARG A 99 -10.68 1.63 -10.60
C ARG A 99 -10.40 0.64 -9.49
N PHE A 100 -9.14 0.49 -9.16
CA PHE A 100 -8.68 -0.50 -8.18
C PHE A 100 -8.07 0.21 -6.99
N GLU A 101 -8.10 -0.47 -5.85
CA GLU A 101 -7.52 0.02 -4.62
C GLU A 101 -6.01 0.29 -4.78
N VAL A 102 -5.57 1.43 -4.27
CA VAL A 102 -4.16 1.79 -4.20
C VAL A 102 -3.55 1.22 -2.93
N GLN A 103 -2.42 0.54 -3.06
CA GLN A 103 -1.76 -0.10 -1.93
C GLN A 103 -0.85 0.87 -1.19
N PHE A 104 -1.12 1.05 0.11
CA PHE A 104 -0.22 1.76 1.02
C PHE A 104 0.57 0.77 1.89
N PRO A 105 1.87 1.00 2.13
CA PRO A 105 2.67 0.12 2.96
C PRO A 105 2.22 0.17 4.43
N GLU A 106 2.29 -0.96 5.14
CA GLU A 106 2.06 -1.01 6.58
C GLU A 106 3.21 -0.32 7.32
N ARG A 107 2.91 0.45 8.37
CA ARG A 107 3.89 1.19 9.18
C ARG A 107 3.74 0.93 10.68
N ARG A 108 2.66 0.33 11.11
CA ARG A 108 2.39 0.05 12.52
C ARG A 108 3.29 -1.09 13.02
N PRO A 109 4.11 -0.86 14.07
CA PRO A 109 5.12 -1.84 14.52
C PRO A 109 4.55 -3.23 14.81
N PHE A 110 3.36 -3.30 15.42
CA PHE A 110 2.70 -4.56 15.71
C PHE A 110 2.47 -5.43 14.46
N PHE A 111 2.23 -4.85 13.30
CA PHE A 111 2.00 -5.58 12.05
C PHE A 111 3.25 -5.73 11.18
N VAL A 112 4.21 -4.80 11.27
CA VAL A 112 5.44 -4.84 10.44
C VAL A 112 6.40 -5.91 10.94
N GLU A 113 6.55 -6.05 12.25
CA GLU A 113 7.45 -7.04 12.81
C GLU A 113 6.99 -8.46 12.50
N ASN A 114 7.91 -9.30 12.02
CA ASN A 114 7.63 -10.68 11.62
C ASN A 114 6.47 -10.85 10.60
N ALA A 115 6.17 -9.82 9.81
CA ALA A 115 5.14 -9.86 8.76
C ALA A 115 5.37 -10.98 7.75
N ASP A 116 6.64 -11.31 7.48
CA ASP A 116 7.04 -12.36 6.54
C ASP A 116 6.48 -13.75 6.89
N PHE A 117 6.14 -13.99 8.17
CA PHE A 117 5.48 -15.24 8.56
C PHE A 117 4.13 -15.42 7.90
N PHE A 118 3.40 -14.32 7.63
CA PHE A 118 2.05 -14.33 7.07
C PHE A 118 2.02 -14.10 5.56
N ALA A 119 3.18 -13.83 4.95
CA ALA A 119 3.27 -13.57 3.51
C ALA A 119 2.92 -14.83 2.69
N THR A 120 2.08 -14.64 1.67
CA THR A 120 1.72 -15.63 0.66
C THR A 120 1.74 -14.99 -0.72
N ASP A 121 1.71 -15.77 -1.80
CA ASP A 121 1.75 -15.25 -3.18
C ASP A 121 0.59 -14.30 -3.49
N SER A 122 -0.63 -14.71 -3.15
CA SER A 122 -1.76 -13.79 -3.06
C SER A 122 -1.68 -13.07 -1.72
N ASN A 123 -1.77 -11.76 -1.71
CA ASN A 123 -1.74 -10.98 -0.46
C ASN A 123 -3.05 -11.17 0.32
N LEU A 124 -3.15 -12.31 1.04
CA LEU A 124 -4.34 -12.68 1.81
C LEU A 124 -4.40 -12.01 3.20
N VAL A 125 -3.29 -11.39 3.64
CA VAL A 125 -3.18 -10.66 4.90
C VAL A 125 -2.65 -9.26 4.63
N PHE A 126 -3.55 -8.34 4.35
CA PHE A 126 -3.27 -6.92 4.21
C PHE A 126 -3.73 -6.20 5.49
N THR A 127 -2.81 -6.01 6.41
CA THR A 127 -3.10 -5.57 7.78
C THR A 127 -3.74 -4.19 7.87
N ARG A 128 -3.66 -3.35 6.84
CA ARG A 128 -4.40 -2.08 6.76
C ARG A 128 -5.93 -2.24 6.69
N ARG A 129 -6.43 -3.46 6.46
CA ARG A 129 -7.86 -3.80 6.63
C ARG A 129 -8.29 -3.81 8.09
N ILE A 130 -7.34 -3.93 9.02
CA ILE A 130 -7.54 -3.82 10.46
C ILE A 130 -7.25 -2.36 10.81
N VAL A 131 -8.29 -1.55 10.98
CA VAL A 131 -8.16 -0.09 10.98
C VAL A 131 -7.91 0.46 12.37
N ASP A 132 -8.72 0.08 13.35
CA ASP A 132 -8.69 0.62 14.72
C ASP A 132 -8.89 -0.53 15.74
N PRO A 133 -7.86 -1.36 15.97
CA PRO A 133 -7.96 -2.45 16.92
C PRO A 133 -7.89 -1.95 18.37
N ASP A 134 -8.76 -2.49 19.24
CA ASP A 134 -8.75 -2.21 20.67
C ASP A 134 -7.85 -3.15 21.47
N GLY A 135 -7.47 -4.29 20.89
CA GLY A 135 -6.53 -5.23 21.49
C GLY A 135 -6.25 -6.45 20.62
N GLY A 136 -5.09 -7.03 20.79
CA GLY A 136 -4.71 -8.18 20.01
C GLY A 136 -3.49 -8.92 20.56
N VAL A 137 -3.33 -10.13 20.05
CA VAL A 137 -2.21 -11.01 20.35
C VAL A 137 -1.63 -11.53 19.04
N ARG A 138 -0.32 -11.49 18.91
CA ARG A 138 0.43 -12.11 17.82
C ARG A 138 1.48 -13.06 18.39
N PHE A 139 1.51 -14.26 17.86
CA PHE A 139 2.53 -15.24 18.20
C PHE A 139 3.20 -15.73 16.92
N THR A 140 4.50 -15.62 16.82
CA THR A 140 5.29 -16.08 15.67
C THR A 140 6.51 -16.84 16.13
N GLY A 141 6.94 -17.83 15.35
CA GLY A 141 8.15 -18.54 15.72
C GLY A 141 8.54 -19.66 14.77
N LYS A 142 9.77 -20.14 14.96
CA LYS A 142 10.32 -21.33 14.30
C LYS A 142 10.78 -22.34 15.32
N SER A 143 10.56 -23.63 15.01
CA SER A 143 11.09 -24.76 15.74
C SER A 143 11.61 -25.79 14.74
N GLY A 144 12.94 -25.85 14.58
CA GLY A 144 13.57 -26.61 13.50
C GLY A 144 13.11 -26.09 12.13
N ASP A 145 12.58 -26.98 11.31
CA ASP A 145 12.11 -26.67 9.96
C ASP A 145 10.67 -26.13 9.94
N TYR A 146 9.99 -26.06 11.08
CA TYR A 146 8.60 -25.61 11.16
C TYR A 146 8.53 -24.15 11.58
N GLY A 147 7.75 -23.35 10.83
CA GLY A 147 7.38 -21.99 11.19
C GLY A 147 5.89 -21.88 11.41
N PHE A 148 5.50 -21.02 12.33
CA PHE A 148 4.10 -20.76 12.63
C PHE A 148 3.89 -19.29 13.01
N GLY A 149 2.70 -18.79 12.72
CA GLY A 149 2.25 -17.46 13.09
C GLY A 149 0.76 -17.47 13.37
N THR A 150 0.32 -16.72 14.37
CA THR A 150 -1.08 -16.44 14.63
C THR A 150 -1.28 -15.00 15.02
N ILE A 151 -2.41 -14.42 14.62
CA ILE A 151 -2.89 -13.11 15.06
C ILE A 151 -4.34 -13.29 15.48
N LEU A 152 -4.67 -12.81 16.68
CA LEU A 152 -6.03 -12.68 17.19
C LEU A 152 -6.21 -11.23 17.58
N ILE A 153 -7.18 -10.53 16.99
CA ILE A 153 -7.33 -9.09 17.16
C ILE A 153 -8.79 -8.67 16.94
N ASN A 154 -9.24 -7.68 17.71
CA ASN A 154 -10.54 -7.04 17.51
C ASN A 154 -10.34 -5.66 16.88
N ASP A 155 -11.16 -5.33 15.88
CA ASP A 155 -11.18 -4.03 15.20
C ASP A 155 -12.51 -3.33 15.46
N ILE A 156 -12.47 -2.17 16.12
CA ILE A 156 -13.67 -1.40 16.46
C ILE A 156 -14.14 -0.49 15.31
N ALA A 157 -13.29 -0.24 14.32
CA ALA A 157 -13.58 0.69 13.22
C ALA A 157 -14.90 0.41 12.48
N PRO A 158 -15.30 -0.83 12.20
CA PRO A 158 -16.55 -1.12 11.49
C PRO A 158 -17.81 -0.60 12.19
N GLY A 159 -17.80 -0.51 13.51
CA GLY A 159 -18.93 -0.03 14.31
C GLY A 159 -18.88 1.45 14.69
N LEU A 160 -17.78 2.15 14.37
CA LEU A 160 -17.63 3.56 14.70
C LEU A 160 -18.40 4.47 13.72
N ASN A 161 -18.86 5.61 14.23
CA ASN A 161 -19.51 6.67 13.44
C ASN A 161 -20.75 6.21 12.64
N ARG A 162 -21.43 5.18 13.13
CA ARG A 162 -22.68 4.70 12.56
C ARG A 162 -23.88 5.40 13.20
N SER A 163 -25.03 5.40 12.53
CA SER A 163 -26.26 5.91 13.12
C SER A 163 -26.71 4.98 14.28
N GLU A 164 -27.42 5.53 15.26
CA GLU A 164 -27.92 4.77 16.41
C GLU A 164 -28.80 3.55 16.03
N ASN A 165 -29.44 3.63 14.86
CA ASN A 165 -30.31 2.57 14.34
C ASN A 165 -29.59 1.57 13.42
N ASP A 166 -28.30 1.76 13.13
CA ASP A 166 -27.54 0.82 12.32
C ASP A 166 -27.24 -0.44 13.14
N PRO A 167 -27.55 -1.65 12.65
CA PRO A 167 -27.27 -2.90 13.36
C PRO A 167 -25.80 -3.09 13.74
N LEU A 168 -24.89 -2.46 13.01
CA LEU A 168 -23.46 -2.52 13.28
C LEU A 168 -22.95 -1.41 14.21
N ASN A 169 -23.84 -0.54 14.74
CA ASN A 169 -23.41 0.52 15.63
C ASN A 169 -22.79 -0.05 16.92
N GLY A 170 -21.52 0.24 17.14
CA GLY A 170 -20.73 -0.28 18.27
C GLY A 170 -20.25 -1.73 18.14
N GLU A 171 -20.56 -2.42 17.03
CA GLU A 171 -20.05 -3.77 16.76
C GLU A 171 -18.56 -3.74 16.44
N LYS A 172 -17.87 -4.85 16.72
CA LYS A 172 -16.44 -5.03 16.47
C LYS A 172 -16.23 -6.18 15.51
N ALA A 173 -15.25 -6.04 14.63
CA ALA A 173 -14.80 -7.18 13.86
C ALA A 173 -13.82 -8.02 14.69
N THR A 174 -14.11 -9.31 14.85
CA THR A 174 -13.18 -10.29 15.43
C THR A 174 -12.40 -10.95 14.31
N ILE A 175 -11.08 -10.95 14.42
CA ILE A 175 -10.16 -11.42 13.37
C ILE A 175 -9.21 -12.46 13.95
N ALA A 176 -9.14 -13.61 13.28
CA ALA A 176 -8.19 -14.66 13.56
C ALA A 176 -7.39 -14.99 12.29
N ILE A 177 -6.07 -15.05 12.40
CA ILE A 177 -5.15 -15.44 11.33
C ILE A 177 -4.24 -16.54 11.86
N LEU A 178 -4.14 -17.64 11.12
CA LEU A 178 -3.27 -18.75 11.44
C LEU A 178 -2.42 -19.12 10.23
N ARG A 179 -1.12 -19.16 10.41
CA ARG A 179 -0.13 -19.57 9.41
C ARG A 179 0.73 -20.71 9.95
N GLY A 180 0.95 -21.73 9.12
CA GLY A 180 1.94 -22.78 9.38
C GLY A 180 2.71 -23.11 8.11
N PHE A 181 4.01 -23.39 8.24
CA PHE A 181 4.82 -23.82 7.11
C PHE A 181 5.94 -24.76 7.55
N LYS A 182 6.42 -25.55 6.60
CA LYS A 182 7.59 -26.40 6.76
C LYS A 182 8.60 -26.09 5.68
N ASP A 183 9.83 -25.78 6.09
CA ASP A 183 10.98 -25.71 5.20
C ASP A 183 11.41 -27.15 4.88
N ILE A 184 11.29 -27.57 3.61
CA ILE A 184 11.65 -28.94 3.13
C ILE A 184 13.15 -28.97 2.83
N SER A 185 13.68 -27.86 2.34
CA SER A 185 15.10 -27.62 2.12
C SER A 185 15.44 -26.18 2.50
N THR A 186 16.66 -25.74 2.23
CA THR A 186 17.08 -24.34 2.45
C THR A 186 16.26 -23.32 1.68
N GLN A 187 15.58 -23.73 0.61
CA GLN A 187 14.82 -22.83 -0.26
C GLN A 187 13.42 -23.34 -0.64
N ASP A 188 13.11 -24.60 -0.31
CA ASP A 188 11.81 -25.18 -0.59
C ASP A 188 10.93 -25.15 0.66
N ARG A 189 9.70 -24.75 0.48
CA ARG A 189 8.72 -24.59 1.57
C ARG A 189 7.35 -25.02 1.11
N VAL A 190 6.59 -25.62 2.01
CA VAL A 190 5.15 -25.79 1.91
C VAL A 190 4.48 -25.18 3.12
N GLY A 191 3.29 -24.61 2.93
CA GLY A 191 2.58 -23.97 4.02
C GLY A 191 1.09 -23.92 3.82
N PHE A 192 0.39 -23.46 4.86
CA PHE A 192 -1.03 -23.16 4.84
C PHE A 192 -1.30 -21.85 5.57
N LEU A 193 -2.36 -21.15 5.18
CA LEU A 193 -2.87 -19.96 5.85
C LEU A 193 -4.38 -20.10 6.01
N VAL A 194 -4.90 -19.72 7.17
CA VAL A 194 -6.33 -19.58 7.44
C VAL A 194 -6.59 -18.20 8.01
N THR A 195 -7.61 -17.53 7.51
CA THR A 195 -8.13 -16.29 8.11
C THR A 195 -9.62 -16.42 8.36
N ASP A 196 -10.07 -15.85 9.47
CA ASP A 196 -11.47 -15.74 9.84
C ASP A 196 -11.73 -14.31 10.29
N ARG A 197 -12.70 -13.65 9.70
CA ARG A 197 -13.16 -12.31 10.08
C ARG A 197 -14.66 -12.35 10.28
N GLU A 198 -15.10 -12.07 11.48
CA GLU A 198 -16.50 -12.02 11.89
C GLU A 198 -16.91 -10.58 12.21
N LEU A 199 -18.07 -10.14 11.76
CA LEU A 199 -18.66 -8.83 12.06
C LEU A 199 -20.19 -8.97 12.15
N GLY A 200 -20.76 -8.73 13.33
CA GLY A 200 -22.19 -8.98 13.56
C GLY A 200 -22.52 -10.45 13.34
N ASP A 201 -23.47 -10.70 12.43
CA ASP A 201 -23.86 -12.06 11.99
C ASP A 201 -23.15 -12.52 10.70
N GLY A 202 -22.35 -11.64 10.07
CA GLY A 202 -21.61 -11.94 8.85
C GLY A 202 -20.19 -12.44 9.13
N TYR A 203 -19.62 -13.16 8.15
CA TYR A 203 -18.24 -13.64 8.22
C TYR A 203 -17.56 -13.73 6.85
N ASN A 204 -16.22 -13.71 6.86
CA ASN A 204 -15.37 -14.06 5.73
C ASN A 204 -14.27 -15.00 6.18
N ARG A 205 -14.26 -16.23 5.66
CA ARG A 205 -13.30 -17.29 5.96
C ARG A 205 -12.49 -17.62 4.73
N VAL A 206 -11.16 -17.68 4.90
CA VAL A 206 -10.22 -18.00 3.84
C VAL A 206 -9.31 -19.12 4.30
N ALA A 207 -9.11 -20.12 3.47
CA ALA A 207 -8.13 -21.19 3.69
C ALA A 207 -7.26 -21.36 2.45
N SER A 208 -5.95 -21.44 2.63
CA SER A 208 -5.01 -21.62 1.53
C SER A 208 -3.91 -22.62 1.84
N VAL A 209 -3.39 -23.24 0.79
CA VAL A 209 -2.16 -24.04 0.80
C VAL A 209 -1.23 -23.48 -0.26
N ASP A 210 0.03 -23.32 0.08
CA ASP A 210 1.06 -22.76 -0.79
C ASP A 210 2.34 -23.58 -0.77
N GLY A 211 3.11 -23.45 -1.85
CA GLY A 211 4.41 -24.06 -1.98
C GLY A 211 5.38 -23.21 -2.76
N ARG A 212 6.65 -23.21 -2.34
CA ARG A 212 7.76 -22.58 -3.01
C ARG A 212 8.83 -23.63 -3.24
N PHE A 213 9.24 -23.84 -4.51
CA PHE A 213 10.17 -24.89 -4.89
C PHE A 213 11.24 -24.34 -5.83
N ARG A 214 12.48 -24.56 -5.46
CA ARG A 214 13.64 -24.24 -6.29
C ARG A 214 13.92 -25.41 -7.23
N ILE A 215 13.69 -25.19 -8.53
CA ILE A 215 13.94 -26.22 -9.57
C ILE A 215 15.47 -26.38 -9.77
N ASN A 216 16.19 -25.27 -9.81
CA ASN A 216 17.66 -25.24 -9.91
C ASN A 216 18.16 -23.84 -9.45
N ASN A 217 19.46 -23.54 -9.69
CA ASN A 217 20.06 -22.28 -9.24
C ASN A 217 19.37 -21.01 -9.75
N ASN A 218 18.71 -21.08 -10.89
CA ASN A 218 18.11 -19.93 -11.56
C ASN A 218 16.58 -19.94 -11.51
N TRP A 219 15.96 -21.10 -11.40
CA TRP A 219 14.52 -21.26 -11.54
C TRP A 219 13.86 -21.57 -10.21
N LEU A 220 12.85 -20.79 -9.91
CA LEU A 220 11.97 -20.90 -8.76
C LEU A 220 10.51 -21.00 -9.25
N THR A 221 9.73 -21.89 -8.66
CA THR A 221 8.27 -21.89 -8.81
C THR A 221 7.59 -21.69 -7.48
N GLN A 222 6.49 -20.95 -7.49
CA GLN A 222 5.58 -20.76 -6.38
C GLN A 222 4.18 -21.11 -6.84
N MET A 223 3.39 -21.70 -5.96
CA MET A 223 2.02 -22.07 -6.25
C MET A 223 1.16 -21.92 -5.00
N GLN A 224 -0.08 -21.52 -5.20
CA GLN A 224 -1.05 -21.37 -4.12
C GLN A 224 -2.45 -21.72 -4.61
N VAL A 225 -3.19 -22.39 -3.74
CA VAL A 225 -4.63 -22.63 -3.91
C VAL A 225 -5.34 -22.04 -2.70
N VAL A 226 -6.39 -21.29 -2.95
CA VAL A 226 -7.19 -20.59 -1.93
C VAL A 226 -8.64 -20.97 -2.08
N ALA A 227 -9.31 -21.23 -0.97
CA ALA A 227 -10.76 -21.36 -0.86
C ALA A 227 -11.31 -20.28 0.06
N THR A 228 -12.47 -19.73 -0.28
CA THR A 228 -13.16 -18.70 0.53
C THR A 228 -14.62 -19.08 0.74
N GLU A 229 -15.15 -18.69 1.90
CA GLU A 229 -16.57 -18.73 2.22
C GLU A 229 -16.95 -17.42 2.90
N SER A 230 -18.06 -16.82 2.49
CA SER A 230 -18.51 -15.52 3.00
C SER A 230 -20.01 -15.48 3.17
N GLU A 231 -20.45 -14.94 4.30
CA GLU A 231 -21.84 -14.57 4.58
C GLU A 231 -21.91 -13.06 4.84
N PRO A 232 -22.77 -12.32 4.10
CA PRO A 232 -22.90 -10.88 4.30
C PRO A 232 -23.55 -10.57 5.65
N VAL A 233 -23.21 -9.39 6.22
CA VAL A 233 -23.87 -8.85 7.40
C VAL A 233 -25.36 -8.63 7.13
N ASN A 234 -26.22 -8.86 8.13
CA ASN A 234 -27.68 -8.79 8.09
C ASN A 234 -28.34 -9.90 7.25
N GLY A 235 -27.69 -11.02 7.13
CA GLY A 235 -28.15 -12.17 6.38
C GLY A 235 -27.96 -12.01 4.87
N GLY A 236 -27.96 -13.12 4.20
CA GLY A 236 -27.79 -13.21 2.76
C GLY A 236 -27.38 -14.61 2.35
N GLU A 237 -27.20 -14.83 1.07
CA GLU A 237 -26.74 -16.11 0.57
C GLU A 237 -25.25 -16.28 0.87
N THR A 238 -24.89 -17.39 1.53
CA THR A 238 -23.50 -17.78 1.71
C THR A 238 -22.87 -18.07 0.34
N THR A 239 -21.75 -17.44 0.06
CA THR A 239 -21.02 -17.59 -1.19
C THR A 239 -19.68 -18.29 -0.95
N SER A 240 -19.27 -19.14 -1.89
CA SER A 240 -17.99 -19.84 -1.85
C SER A 240 -17.20 -19.59 -3.11
N GLY A 241 -15.90 -19.33 -2.95
CA GLY A 241 -15.01 -19.03 -4.05
C GLY A 241 -13.67 -19.75 -3.94
N TYR A 242 -12.92 -19.72 -5.05
CA TYR A 242 -11.57 -20.24 -5.08
C TYR A 242 -10.64 -19.35 -5.91
N GLN A 243 -9.34 -19.44 -5.60
CA GLN A 243 -8.28 -18.87 -6.41
C GLN A 243 -7.14 -19.89 -6.55
N ARG A 244 -6.56 -19.94 -7.72
CA ARG A 244 -5.35 -20.72 -8.02
C ARG A 244 -4.33 -19.80 -8.65
N ASN A 245 -3.09 -19.84 -8.18
CA ASN A 245 -2.00 -19.13 -8.82
C ASN A 245 -0.74 -19.99 -8.93
N ILE A 246 0.03 -19.74 -9.97
CA ILE A 246 1.32 -20.39 -10.23
C ILE A 246 2.27 -19.32 -10.77
N GLN A 247 3.40 -19.16 -10.11
CA GLN A 247 4.49 -18.31 -10.58
C GLN A 247 5.69 -19.16 -10.96
N VAL A 248 6.34 -18.78 -12.06
CA VAL A 248 7.60 -19.37 -12.50
C VAL A 248 8.59 -18.23 -12.75
N ASN A 249 9.62 -18.17 -11.95
CA ASN A 249 10.61 -17.13 -11.95
C ASN A 249 11.97 -17.67 -12.40
N ARG A 250 12.64 -16.97 -13.30
CA ARG A 250 14.04 -17.16 -13.63
C ARG A 250 14.83 -15.93 -13.23
N VAL A 251 15.81 -16.13 -12.37
CA VAL A 251 16.79 -15.12 -11.98
C VAL A 251 18.11 -15.45 -12.67
N GLY A 252 18.72 -14.48 -13.33
CA GLY A 252 20.00 -14.67 -14.00
C GLY A 252 20.56 -13.33 -14.44
N ARG A 253 21.89 -13.28 -14.62
CA ARG A 253 22.59 -12.06 -15.00
C ARG A 253 22.11 -11.52 -16.35
N THR A 254 22.00 -12.39 -17.35
CA THR A 254 21.66 -11.99 -18.72
C THR A 254 20.18 -12.15 -19.06
N VAL A 255 19.51 -13.15 -18.50
CA VAL A 255 18.09 -13.41 -18.79
C VAL A 255 17.32 -13.52 -17.50
N GLN A 256 16.27 -12.72 -17.37
CA GLN A 256 15.28 -12.80 -16.30
C GLN A 256 13.92 -13.10 -16.90
N ASN A 257 13.13 -13.92 -16.21
CA ASN A 257 11.76 -14.22 -16.57
C ASN A 257 10.88 -14.24 -15.31
N HIS A 258 9.70 -13.68 -15.41
CA HIS A 258 8.64 -13.82 -14.45
C HIS A 258 7.35 -14.15 -15.22
N THR A 259 6.80 -15.31 -14.95
CA THR A 259 5.51 -15.76 -15.49
C THR A 259 4.58 -16.03 -14.33
N HIS A 260 3.40 -15.47 -14.34
CA HIS A 260 2.41 -15.67 -13.30
C HIS A 260 1.04 -15.91 -13.93
N TYR A 261 0.48 -17.07 -13.67
CA TYR A 261 -0.89 -17.46 -14.02
C TYR A 261 -1.78 -17.41 -12.79
N ILE A 262 -2.97 -16.88 -12.93
CA ILE A 262 -3.99 -16.82 -11.88
C ILE A 262 -5.37 -17.14 -12.45
N ALA A 263 -6.17 -17.86 -11.67
CA ALA A 263 -7.60 -18.09 -11.94
C ALA A 263 -8.39 -17.89 -10.63
N THR A 264 -9.33 -16.95 -10.64
CA THR A 264 -10.13 -16.55 -9.48
C THR A 264 -11.61 -16.65 -9.83
N SER A 265 -12.37 -17.45 -9.08
CA SER A 265 -13.81 -17.61 -9.29
C SER A 265 -14.59 -16.32 -9.05
N LYS A 266 -15.82 -16.27 -9.57
CA LYS A 266 -16.71 -15.11 -9.49
C LYS A 266 -17.08 -14.72 -8.07
N ASP A 267 -17.25 -15.71 -7.19
CA ASP A 267 -17.66 -15.50 -5.80
C ASP A 267 -16.49 -15.50 -4.80
N PHE A 268 -15.26 -15.42 -5.30
CA PHE A 268 -14.08 -15.29 -4.45
C PHE A 268 -14.09 -13.96 -3.70
N ARG A 269 -13.97 -14.01 -2.37
CA ARG A 269 -13.90 -12.83 -1.50
C ARG A 269 -12.84 -13.02 -0.44
N THR A 270 -12.05 -11.98 -0.21
CA THR A 270 -11.11 -11.90 0.91
C THR A 270 -11.17 -10.51 1.51
N GLU A 271 -11.74 -10.39 2.73
CA GLU A 271 -11.90 -9.10 3.39
C GLU A 271 -10.63 -8.62 4.09
N LEU A 272 -9.72 -9.54 4.42
CA LEU A 272 -8.40 -9.23 4.97
C LEU A 272 -7.31 -9.16 3.91
N GLY A 273 -7.60 -9.53 2.66
CA GLY A 273 -6.64 -9.52 1.57
C GLY A 273 -6.66 -8.22 0.77
N PHE A 274 -5.59 -8.01 0.00
CA PHE A 274 -5.51 -6.92 -0.98
C PHE A 274 -5.85 -7.45 -2.37
N GLN A 275 -6.76 -6.77 -3.05
CA GLN A 275 -7.19 -7.13 -4.40
C GLN A 275 -6.91 -5.98 -5.38
N ASN A 276 -6.17 -6.27 -6.42
CA ASN A 276 -5.94 -5.38 -7.56
C ASN A 276 -6.58 -5.96 -8.82
N ARG A 277 -6.32 -5.35 -9.98
CA ARG A 277 -6.83 -5.81 -11.28
C ARG A 277 -6.55 -7.30 -11.55
N PHE A 278 -5.37 -7.79 -11.17
CA PHE A 278 -4.94 -9.15 -11.45
C PHE A 278 -5.50 -10.18 -10.46
N PHE A 279 -5.70 -9.79 -9.20
CA PHE A 279 -6.17 -10.67 -8.12
C PHE A 279 -7.68 -10.57 -7.83
N LYS A 280 -8.43 -9.77 -8.58
CA LYS A 280 -9.88 -9.61 -8.34
C LYS A 280 -10.65 -10.90 -8.68
N ALA A 281 -11.86 -11.00 -8.11
CA ALA A 281 -12.82 -12.05 -8.47
C ALA A 281 -13.17 -12.02 -9.97
N ASP A 282 -13.61 -13.15 -10.51
CA ASP A 282 -14.00 -13.32 -11.91
C ASP A 282 -12.86 -12.98 -12.87
N THR A 283 -11.68 -13.55 -12.62
CA THR A 283 -10.48 -13.30 -13.44
C THR A 283 -9.71 -14.59 -13.67
N ASP A 284 -9.42 -14.89 -14.93
CA ASP A 284 -8.49 -15.91 -15.38
C ASP A 284 -7.44 -15.23 -16.25
N GLY A 285 -6.16 -15.49 -16.03
CA GLY A 285 -5.19 -14.85 -16.87
C GLY A 285 -3.73 -15.06 -16.50
N ILE A 286 -2.90 -14.45 -17.31
CA ILE A 286 -1.45 -14.57 -17.22
C ILE A 286 -0.81 -13.21 -17.37
N HIS A 287 0.26 -12.98 -16.61
CA HIS A 287 1.23 -11.97 -16.97
C HIS A 287 2.64 -12.55 -17.09
N GLN A 288 3.40 -11.94 -17.96
CA GLN A 288 4.76 -12.36 -18.23
C GLN A 288 5.68 -11.16 -18.41
N ARG A 289 6.86 -11.23 -17.81
CA ARG A 289 7.95 -10.28 -18.01
C ARG A 289 9.22 -11.03 -18.39
N VAL A 290 9.80 -10.65 -19.51
CA VAL A 290 11.12 -11.15 -19.94
C VAL A 290 12.06 -9.97 -20.06
N ALA A 291 13.22 -10.05 -19.41
CA ALA A 291 14.28 -9.05 -19.53
C ALA A 291 15.58 -9.69 -20.00
N LEU A 292 16.23 -9.04 -20.96
CA LEU A 292 17.56 -9.37 -21.45
C LEU A 292 18.52 -8.26 -21.01
N ASN A 293 19.57 -8.61 -20.27
CA ASN A 293 20.55 -7.68 -19.75
C ASN A 293 21.91 -7.87 -20.45
N PHE A 294 22.54 -6.79 -20.81
CA PHE A 294 23.81 -6.74 -21.53
C PHE A 294 24.83 -5.89 -20.76
N PHE A 295 26.07 -6.33 -20.71
CA PHE A 295 27.16 -5.72 -19.94
C PHE A 295 28.36 -5.48 -20.86
N PRO A 296 28.37 -4.36 -21.63
CA PRO A 296 29.45 -4.06 -22.54
C PRO A 296 30.75 -3.75 -21.78
N GLU A 297 31.86 -4.29 -22.25
CA GLU A 297 33.18 -4.03 -21.69
C GLU A 297 33.86 -2.86 -22.42
N GLY A 298 34.71 -2.11 -21.70
CA GLY A 298 35.54 -1.04 -22.30
C GLY A 298 34.75 0.23 -22.66
N THR A 299 33.55 0.41 -22.10
CA THR A 299 32.70 1.59 -22.29
C THR A 299 32.33 2.23 -20.97
N SER A 300 31.84 3.46 -20.99
CA SER A 300 31.23 4.12 -19.81
C SER A 300 29.82 3.61 -19.47
N LEU A 301 29.26 2.76 -20.32
CA LEU A 301 27.94 2.15 -20.11
C LEU A 301 28.11 0.88 -19.26
N ASN A 302 27.58 0.88 -18.05
CA ASN A 302 27.66 -0.28 -17.13
C ASN A 302 26.82 -1.45 -17.63
N SER A 303 25.61 -1.15 -18.09
CA SER A 303 24.68 -2.14 -18.64
C SER A 303 23.58 -1.48 -19.44
N TRP A 304 22.94 -2.25 -20.30
CA TRP A 304 21.66 -1.92 -20.87
C TRP A 304 20.74 -3.15 -20.85
N ASN A 305 19.47 -2.93 -20.90
CA ASN A 305 18.51 -4.03 -20.93
C ASN A 305 17.36 -3.73 -21.89
N THR A 306 16.74 -4.79 -22.38
CA THR A 306 15.43 -4.71 -23.01
C THR A 306 14.47 -5.61 -22.26
N THR A 307 13.26 -5.11 -22.05
CA THR A 307 12.21 -5.84 -21.33
C THR A 307 10.94 -5.84 -22.17
N VAL A 308 10.27 -6.98 -22.19
CA VAL A 308 8.88 -7.07 -22.68
C VAL A 308 8.02 -7.54 -21.53
N PHE A 309 6.96 -6.79 -21.25
CA PHE A 309 5.94 -7.12 -20.28
C PHE A 309 4.60 -7.29 -21.00
N GLY A 310 3.88 -8.38 -20.70
CA GLY A 310 2.57 -8.66 -21.25
C GLY A 310 1.62 -9.13 -20.17
N VAL A 311 0.34 -8.79 -20.30
CA VAL A 311 -0.79 -9.24 -19.49
C VAL A 311 -1.91 -9.66 -20.41
N TYR A 312 -2.60 -10.74 -20.08
CA TYR A 312 -3.86 -11.12 -20.68
C TYR A 312 -4.80 -11.63 -19.59
N LEU A 313 -5.97 -11.02 -19.48
CA LEU A 313 -7.00 -11.36 -18.51
C LEU A 313 -8.35 -11.58 -19.21
N GLU A 314 -9.06 -12.64 -18.83
CA GLU A 314 -10.44 -12.89 -19.19
C GLU A 314 -11.27 -13.16 -17.93
N ASP A 315 -12.59 -13.18 -18.05
CA ASP A 315 -13.43 -13.72 -16.97
C ASP A 315 -13.49 -15.24 -17.06
N ILE A 316 -14.05 -15.89 -16.04
CA ILE A 316 -14.13 -17.37 -16.00
C ILE A 316 -15.00 -17.97 -17.11
N GLU A 317 -15.79 -17.17 -17.83
CA GLU A 317 -16.60 -17.54 -18.97
C GLU A 317 -15.84 -17.36 -20.29
N GLY A 318 -14.60 -16.82 -20.27
CA GLY A 318 -13.74 -16.60 -21.42
C GLY A 318 -13.95 -15.27 -22.13
N THR A 319 -14.67 -14.31 -21.49
CA THR A 319 -14.77 -12.95 -22.03
C THR A 319 -13.48 -12.20 -21.72
N LYS A 320 -12.78 -11.71 -22.73
CA LYS A 320 -11.61 -10.85 -22.55
C LYS A 320 -11.97 -9.65 -21.68
N LEU A 321 -11.13 -9.37 -20.68
CA LEU A 321 -11.24 -8.22 -19.77
C LEU A 321 -10.16 -7.19 -20.02
N PHE A 322 -8.93 -7.64 -20.24
CA PHE A 322 -7.78 -6.75 -20.33
C PHE A 322 -6.61 -7.42 -21.02
N SER A 323 -5.92 -6.72 -21.88
CA SER A 323 -4.59 -7.09 -22.31
C SER A 323 -3.67 -5.87 -22.33
N GLN A 324 -2.38 -6.14 -22.11
CA GLN A 324 -1.31 -5.15 -22.13
C GLN A 324 -0.08 -5.76 -22.77
N LEU A 325 0.59 -4.98 -23.62
CA LEU A 325 1.91 -5.34 -24.17
C LEU A 325 2.82 -4.12 -24.10
N GLY A 326 3.96 -4.25 -23.41
CA GLY A 326 4.87 -3.14 -23.15
C GLY A 326 6.35 -3.51 -23.35
N PRO A 327 6.95 -3.22 -24.52
CA PRO A 327 8.40 -3.22 -24.69
C PRO A 327 9.02 -1.99 -24.04
N SER A 328 10.22 -2.17 -23.46
CA SER A 328 11.03 -1.09 -22.90
C SER A 328 12.52 -1.36 -23.06
N ILE A 329 13.32 -0.29 -23.02
CA ILE A 329 14.78 -0.31 -23.03
C ILE A 329 15.31 0.57 -21.91
N GLY A 330 16.37 0.11 -21.25
CA GLY A 330 17.04 0.82 -20.16
C GLY A 330 18.54 0.86 -20.35
N PHE A 331 19.17 1.93 -19.89
CA PHE A 331 20.61 2.16 -19.94
C PHE A 331 21.10 2.62 -18.58
N ASN A 332 22.21 2.07 -18.09
CA ASN A 332 22.82 2.40 -16.81
C ASN A 332 24.25 2.91 -17.02
N TYR A 333 24.48 4.18 -16.69
CA TYR A 333 25.76 4.85 -16.71
C TYR A 333 26.15 5.23 -15.28
N ASP A 334 27.18 4.57 -14.72
CA ASP A 334 27.60 4.77 -13.34
C ASP A 334 26.40 4.66 -12.39
N THR A 335 25.94 5.74 -11.81
CA THR A 335 24.79 5.83 -10.90
C THR A 335 23.57 6.52 -11.56
N THR A 336 23.59 6.71 -12.87
CA THR A 336 22.48 7.29 -13.63
C THR A 336 21.83 6.23 -14.50
N SER A 337 20.52 6.10 -14.40
CA SER A 337 19.70 5.20 -15.20
C SER A 337 18.75 5.99 -16.10
N PHE A 338 18.60 5.55 -17.35
CA PHE A 338 17.62 6.07 -18.31
C PHE A 338 16.74 4.92 -18.76
N SER A 339 15.46 5.13 -18.92
CA SER A 339 14.60 4.16 -19.58
C SER A 339 13.57 4.80 -20.49
N ALA A 340 13.16 4.05 -21.51
CA ALA A 340 12.06 4.39 -22.40
C ALA A 340 11.21 3.14 -22.65
N GLY A 341 9.91 3.32 -22.70
CA GLY A 341 8.96 2.24 -22.95
C GLY A 341 7.74 2.73 -23.74
N TYR A 342 7.10 1.79 -24.40
CA TYR A 342 5.82 1.96 -25.07
C TYR A 342 4.90 0.87 -24.56
N THR A 343 3.62 1.20 -24.35
CA THR A 343 2.64 0.21 -23.86
C THR A 343 1.32 0.38 -24.58
N GLU A 344 0.81 -0.71 -25.12
CA GLU A 344 -0.55 -0.82 -25.66
C GLU A 344 -1.45 -1.51 -24.64
N TYR A 345 -2.68 -1.05 -24.55
CA TYR A 345 -3.72 -1.59 -23.68
C TYR A 345 -4.99 -1.84 -24.48
N ASP A 346 -5.66 -2.93 -24.17
CA ASP A 346 -6.97 -3.24 -24.66
C ASP A 346 -7.83 -3.69 -23.48
N GLU A 347 -8.86 -2.93 -23.14
CA GLU A 347 -9.69 -3.11 -21.96
C GLU A 347 -11.16 -3.21 -22.34
N VAL A 348 -11.84 -4.22 -21.79
CA VAL A 348 -13.28 -4.41 -21.92
C VAL A 348 -13.94 -4.02 -20.60
N LEU A 349 -14.87 -3.07 -20.66
CA LEU A 349 -15.77 -2.78 -19.55
C LEU A 349 -17.10 -3.50 -19.78
N ARG A 350 -17.53 -4.26 -18.76
CA ARG A 350 -18.83 -4.94 -18.74
C ARG A 350 -19.86 -4.11 -17.97
N PRO A 351 -21.17 -4.33 -18.13
CA PRO A 351 -22.21 -3.67 -17.33
C PRO A 351 -21.98 -3.75 -15.81
N GLN A 352 -21.42 -4.85 -15.32
CA GLN A 352 -21.06 -5.02 -13.91
C GLN A 352 -19.83 -4.22 -13.47
N ASP A 353 -18.91 -3.90 -14.39
CA ASP A 353 -17.72 -3.12 -14.12
C ASP A 353 -17.98 -1.61 -14.11
N PHE A 354 -19.00 -1.17 -14.88
CA PHE A 354 -19.37 0.24 -14.98
C PHE A 354 -20.89 0.42 -15.14
N PRO A 355 -21.58 0.95 -14.12
CA PRO A 355 -23.02 1.22 -14.19
C PRO A 355 -23.36 2.15 -15.36
N GLY A 356 -24.40 1.83 -16.14
CA GLY A 356 -24.85 2.58 -17.30
C GLY A 356 -24.40 2.02 -18.65
N LEU A 357 -23.52 1.02 -18.67
CA LEU A 357 -23.25 0.25 -19.88
C LEU A 357 -24.39 -0.74 -20.14
N ALA A 358 -24.91 -0.77 -21.36
CA ALA A 358 -25.94 -1.74 -21.77
C ALA A 358 -25.34 -3.10 -22.21
N SER A 359 -24.07 -3.12 -22.61
CA SER A 359 -23.33 -4.29 -23.06
C SER A 359 -21.83 -4.08 -22.87
N ASN A 360 -21.04 -5.13 -23.04
CA ASN A 360 -19.57 -5.04 -23.03
C ASN A 360 -19.10 -4.04 -24.09
N ARG A 361 -18.07 -3.27 -23.73
CA ARG A 361 -17.47 -2.25 -24.59
C ARG A 361 -15.96 -2.30 -24.54
N ASP A 362 -15.35 -2.31 -25.73
CA ASP A 362 -13.90 -2.36 -25.92
C ASP A 362 -13.30 -0.95 -25.96
N TYR A 363 -12.11 -0.80 -25.36
CA TYR A 363 -11.32 0.42 -25.31
C TYR A 363 -9.86 0.11 -25.57
N ASN A 364 -9.29 0.73 -26.61
CA ASN A 364 -7.87 0.61 -26.94
C ASN A 364 -7.18 1.94 -26.65
N TYR A 365 -6.07 1.89 -25.93
CA TYR A 365 -5.28 3.06 -25.59
C TYR A 365 -3.79 2.69 -25.45
N GLU A 366 -2.93 3.71 -25.48
CA GLU A 366 -1.49 3.52 -25.53
C GLU A 366 -0.75 4.66 -24.85
N ASP A 367 0.46 4.40 -24.34
CA ASP A 367 1.34 5.43 -23.82
C ASP A 367 2.82 5.17 -24.07
N TRP A 368 3.57 6.26 -24.07
CA TRP A 368 5.02 6.30 -24.02
C TRP A 368 5.47 6.79 -22.67
N THR A 369 6.47 6.13 -22.10
CA THR A 369 7.09 6.52 -20.84
C THR A 369 8.59 6.72 -21.04
N VAL A 370 9.13 7.81 -20.49
CA VAL A 370 10.57 8.03 -20.35
C VAL A 370 10.89 8.30 -18.90
N SER A 371 12.00 7.78 -18.39
CA SER A 371 12.44 8.06 -17.02
C SER A 371 13.95 8.22 -16.91
N ILE A 372 14.34 8.98 -15.90
CA ILE A 372 15.73 9.18 -15.49
C ILE A 372 15.80 9.05 -13.97
N GLU A 373 16.79 8.31 -13.49
CA GLU A 373 17.16 8.23 -12.08
C GLU A 373 18.65 8.59 -11.95
N ASN A 374 19.01 9.42 -10.99
CA ASN A 374 20.39 9.80 -10.75
C ASN A 374 20.72 9.82 -9.25
N ASN A 375 21.75 9.06 -8.88
CA ASN A 375 22.29 8.94 -7.53
C ASN A 375 23.78 9.36 -7.45
N THR A 376 24.26 10.10 -8.44
CA THR A 376 25.69 10.48 -8.59
C THR A 376 26.08 11.61 -7.66
N LEU A 377 25.16 12.53 -7.38
CA LEU A 377 25.44 13.70 -6.59
C LEU A 377 25.39 13.36 -5.11
N ASN A 378 26.45 13.63 -4.35
CA ASN A 378 26.51 13.32 -2.91
C ASN A 378 25.36 13.94 -2.08
N SER A 379 24.81 15.06 -2.56
CA SER A 379 23.78 15.82 -1.85
C SER A 379 22.39 15.76 -2.49
N LEU A 380 22.28 15.21 -3.69
CA LEU A 380 21.01 15.18 -4.44
C LEU A 380 20.85 13.84 -5.16
N GLU A 381 19.78 13.12 -4.83
CA GLU A 381 19.28 11.97 -5.58
C GLU A 381 17.94 12.38 -6.18
N PHE A 382 17.69 12.02 -7.44
CA PHE A 382 16.39 12.30 -8.04
C PHE A 382 15.96 11.22 -9.02
N GLU A 383 14.64 11.05 -9.10
CA GLU A 383 13.96 10.27 -10.11
C GLU A 383 12.92 11.16 -10.79
N ALA A 384 12.86 11.13 -12.11
CA ALA A 384 11.84 11.83 -12.88
C ALA A 384 11.30 10.93 -13.98
N SER A 385 9.99 10.94 -14.17
CA SER A 385 9.32 10.22 -15.27
C SER A 385 8.28 11.10 -15.94
N TYR A 386 8.15 10.91 -17.25
CA TYR A 386 7.10 11.50 -18.06
C TYR A 386 6.42 10.42 -18.87
N ARG A 387 5.09 10.35 -18.77
CA ARG A 387 4.24 9.46 -19.54
C ARG A 387 3.28 10.29 -20.37
N SER A 388 3.12 9.94 -21.64
CA SER A 388 2.22 10.63 -22.57
C SER A 388 1.58 9.66 -23.54
N GLY A 389 0.31 9.87 -23.86
CA GLY A 389 -0.45 9.02 -24.75
C GLY A 389 -1.94 9.18 -24.54
N THR A 390 -2.64 8.07 -24.43
CA THR A 390 -4.07 8.01 -24.14
C THR A 390 -4.36 7.17 -22.90
N SER A 391 -5.51 7.38 -22.28
CA SER A 391 -5.97 6.65 -21.10
C SER A 391 -7.47 6.50 -21.12
N LEU A 392 -8.01 5.56 -20.35
CA LEU A 392 -9.44 5.40 -20.17
C LEU A 392 -9.94 6.36 -19.07
N ASN A 393 -10.85 7.27 -19.43
CA ASN A 393 -11.60 8.09 -18.48
C ASN A 393 -12.71 7.26 -17.85
N VAL A 394 -12.56 6.85 -16.59
CA VAL A 394 -13.54 6.09 -15.82
C VAL A 394 -14.36 6.98 -14.86
N VAL A 395 -14.13 8.28 -14.89
CA VAL A 395 -14.88 9.31 -14.17
C VAL A 395 -15.57 10.31 -15.14
N PRO A 396 -16.26 9.84 -16.19
CA PRO A 396 -16.86 10.72 -17.19
C PRO A 396 -17.94 11.61 -16.57
N ALA A 397 -18.35 12.67 -17.28
CA ALA A 397 -19.45 13.53 -16.87
C ALA A 397 -20.73 12.71 -16.63
N ARG A 398 -21.60 13.19 -15.73
CA ARG A 398 -22.86 12.49 -15.39
C ARG A 398 -23.70 12.22 -16.64
N GLY A 399 -24.17 10.99 -16.77
CA GLY A 399 -24.97 10.55 -17.93
C GLY A 399 -24.16 10.24 -19.18
N THR A 400 -22.84 10.30 -19.13
CA THR A 400 -21.95 9.90 -20.24
C THR A 400 -21.21 8.60 -19.90
N LEU A 401 -20.71 7.93 -20.93
CA LEU A 401 -19.99 6.67 -20.80
C LEU A 401 -18.46 6.90 -20.75
N PRO A 402 -17.69 5.96 -20.20
CA PRO A 402 -16.23 5.97 -20.30
C PRO A 402 -15.78 6.18 -21.75
N SER A 403 -14.64 6.83 -21.91
CA SER A 403 -14.06 7.11 -23.22
C SER A 403 -12.55 7.17 -23.15
N VAL A 404 -11.90 6.89 -24.27
CA VAL A 404 -10.45 7.06 -24.41
C VAL A 404 -10.16 8.56 -24.63
N VAL A 405 -9.28 9.09 -23.81
CA VAL A 405 -8.90 10.50 -23.73
C VAL A 405 -7.38 10.65 -23.83
N ASN A 406 -6.89 11.83 -24.17
CA ASN A 406 -5.46 12.14 -24.10
C ASN A 406 -5.04 12.20 -22.63
N SER A 407 -3.83 11.73 -22.34
CA SER A 407 -3.27 11.69 -21.00
C SER A 407 -1.82 12.10 -20.99
N SER A 408 -1.44 12.92 -20.02
CA SER A 408 -0.05 13.17 -19.67
C SER A 408 0.15 13.03 -18.16
N ARG A 409 1.30 12.49 -17.77
CA ARG A 409 1.67 12.34 -16.35
C ARG A 409 3.15 12.67 -16.16
N VAL A 410 3.43 13.50 -15.16
CA VAL A 410 4.77 13.83 -14.68
C VAL A 410 4.89 13.30 -13.24
N SER A 411 6.00 12.65 -12.93
CA SER A 411 6.38 12.28 -11.55
C SER A 411 7.82 12.68 -11.32
N ILE A 412 8.09 13.40 -10.24
CA ILE A 412 9.43 13.83 -9.83
C ILE A 412 9.57 13.59 -8.34
N ASP A 413 10.59 12.82 -7.96
CA ASP A 413 11.05 12.65 -6.60
C ASP A 413 12.49 13.15 -6.49
N ALA A 414 12.76 14.03 -5.51
CA ALA A 414 14.09 14.60 -5.29
C ALA A 414 14.45 14.58 -3.80
N LEU A 415 15.48 13.83 -3.47
CA LEU A 415 16.04 13.76 -2.13
C LEU A 415 17.30 14.61 -2.05
N TRP A 416 17.18 15.74 -1.35
CA TRP A 416 18.26 16.70 -1.17
C TRP A 416 18.82 16.64 0.25
N ARG A 417 20.15 16.54 0.37
CA ARG A 417 20.90 16.51 1.63
C ARG A 417 21.95 17.64 1.62
N PRO A 418 21.54 18.91 1.83
CA PRO A 418 22.48 20.05 1.77
C PRO A 418 23.56 19.99 2.85
N ILE A 419 23.23 19.40 3.98
CA ILE A 419 24.13 19.13 5.10
C ILE A 419 23.78 17.76 5.71
N ASN A 420 24.71 17.14 6.43
CA ASN A 420 24.54 15.80 7.02
C ASN A 420 23.34 15.69 7.97
N ARG A 421 22.85 16.80 8.51
CA ARG A 421 21.74 16.83 9.48
C ARG A 421 20.39 17.16 8.86
N LEU A 422 20.35 17.54 7.59
CA LEU A 422 19.11 17.92 6.90
C LEU A 422 18.88 17.03 5.69
N ARG A 423 17.71 16.40 5.67
CA ARG A 423 17.19 15.63 4.56
C ARG A 423 15.86 16.22 4.12
N VAL A 424 15.76 16.56 2.85
CA VAL A 424 14.54 17.13 2.24
C VAL A 424 14.12 16.20 1.09
N LEU A 425 12.96 15.61 1.21
CA LEU A 425 12.33 14.82 0.15
C LEU A 425 11.21 15.65 -0.46
N ASN A 426 11.32 15.96 -1.75
CA ASN A 426 10.30 16.63 -2.52
C ASN A 426 9.68 15.65 -3.52
N THR A 427 8.37 15.60 -3.56
CA THR A 427 7.59 14.83 -4.53
C THR A 427 6.66 15.76 -5.29
N TYR A 428 6.65 15.64 -6.61
CA TYR A 428 5.72 16.33 -7.49
C TYR A 428 5.08 15.34 -8.44
N LEU A 429 3.75 15.28 -8.41
CA LEU A 429 2.94 14.46 -9.31
C LEU A 429 1.98 15.38 -10.07
N ASN A 430 1.88 15.23 -11.38
CA ASN A 430 0.89 15.91 -12.20
C ASN A 430 0.27 14.93 -13.19
N THR A 431 -1.05 14.88 -13.23
CA THR A 431 -1.82 14.06 -14.18
C THR A 431 -2.85 14.94 -14.88
N GLU A 432 -2.81 14.97 -16.20
CA GLU A 432 -3.75 15.72 -17.02
C GLU A 432 -4.48 14.78 -17.96
N LEU A 433 -5.80 14.89 -18.00
CA LEU A 433 -6.65 14.19 -18.94
C LEU A 433 -7.48 15.20 -19.75
N GLU A 434 -7.48 15.04 -21.08
CA GLU A 434 -8.25 15.84 -22.01
C GLU A 434 -8.99 14.95 -23.01
N THR A 435 -10.19 15.31 -23.37
CA THR A 435 -10.91 14.63 -24.46
C THR A 435 -10.12 14.77 -25.77
N LYS A 436 -10.34 13.89 -26.74
CA LYS A 436 -9.74 14.03 -28.10
C LYS A 436 -10.11 15.35 -28.79
N GLY A 437 -11.16 16.01 -28.34
CA GLY A 437 -11.58 17.34 -28.83
C GLY A 437 -10.96 18.52 -28.07
N GLY A 438 -10.04 18.27 -27.11
CA GLY A 438 -9.34 19.29 -26.33
C GLY A 438 -10.14 19.83 -25.12
N ALA A 439 -11.29 19.26 -24.79
CA ALA A 439 -12.00 19.64 -23.57
C ALA A 439 -11.32 18.96 -22.37
N LYS A 440 -11.08 19.74 -21.32
CA LYS A 440 -10.49 19.24 -20.05
C LYS A 440 -11.39 18.18 -19.41
N VAL A 441 -10.80 17.07 -19.01
CA VAL A 441 -11.41 16.10 -18.10
C VAL A 441 -11.07 16.50 -16.69
N PHE A 442 -9.79 16.48 -16.33
CA PHE A 442 -9.27 17.04 -15.08
C PHE A 442 -7.75 17.23 -15.16
N THR A 443 -7.22 18.05 -14.25
CA THR A 443 -5.81 18.08 -13.88
C THR A 443 -5.71 17.78 -12.39
N ASN A 444 -4.92 16.78 -12.00
CA ASN A 444 -4.60 16.51 -10.59
C ASN A 444 -3.12 16.80 -10.36
N ARG A 445 -2.80 17.64 -9.36
CA ARG A 445 -1.45 18.05 -8.98
C ARG A 445 -1.22 17.77 -7.51
N ILE A 446 -0.13 17.08 -7.20
CA ILE A 446 0.31 16.85 -5.83
C ILE A 446 1.74 17.36 -5.69
N ALA A 447 1.97 18.29 -4.76
CA ALA A 447 3.29 18.79 -4.41
C ALA A 447 3.51 18.57 -2.92
N ARG A 448 4.56 17.83 -2.58
CA ARG A 448 4.93 17.55 -1.18
C ARG A 448 6.38 17.83 -0.92
N SER A 449 6.67 18.48 0.21
CA SER A 449 8.02 18.72 0.71
C SER A 449 8.12 18.22 2.15
N ASN A 450 9.02 17.28 2.41
CA ASN A 450 9.23 16.66 3.71
C ASN A 450 10.66 16.94 4.19
N TRP A 451 10.78 17.76 5.20
CA TRP A 451 12.02 18.23 5.82
C TRP A 451 12.27 17.50 7.12
N ASN A 452 13.40 16.81 7.22
CA ASN A 452 13.84 16.15 8.44
C ASN A 452 15.17 16.75 8.88
N TYR A 453 15.17 17.43 10.02
CA TYR A 453 16.35 18.02 10.60
C TYR A 453 16.74 17.30 11.90
N GLN A 454 17.98 16.82 11.97
CA GLN A 454 18.53 16.13 13.14
C GLN A 454 19.39 17.07 13.94
N PHE A 455 18.91 17.55 15.11
CA PHE A 455 19.67 18.43 16.01
C PHE A 455 20.81 17.67 16.70
N THR A 456 20.44 16.53 17.33
CA THR A 456 21.35 15.57 17.97
C THR A 456 20.93 14.16 17.58
N LYS A 457 21.59 13.12 18.10
CA LYS A 457 21.14 11.73 17.88
C LYS A 457 19.76 11.43 18.52
N GLU A 458 19.37 12.23 19.54
CA GLU A 458 18.10 12.08 20.24
C GLU A 458 16.99 12.99 19.70
N TRP A 459 17.34 14.25 19.32
CA TRP A 459 16.37 15.27 18.91
C TRP A 459 16.28 15.44 17.41
N SER A 460 15.08 15.39 16.87
CA SER A 460 14.78 15.68 15.47
C SER A 460 13.49 16.47 15.30
N LEU A 461 13.44 17.24 14.23
CA LEU A 461 12.26 17.98 13.79
C LEU A 461 11.90 17.55 12.37
N ARG A 462 10.65 17.19 12.18
CA ARG A 462 10.07 16.95 10.85
C ARG A 462 9.05 18.04 10.55
N PHE A 463 9.12 18.57 9.33
CA PHE A 463 8.10 19.44 8.77
C PHE A 463 7.68 18.89 7.42
N ILE A 464 6.37 18.78 7.19
CA ILE A 464 5.79 18.39 5.90
C ILE A 464 4.83 19.49 5.48
N ALA A 465 4.93 19.89 4.21
CA ALA A 465 3.92 20.67 3.51
C ALA A 465 3.45 19.86 2.30
N GLN A 466 2.16 19.69 2.15
CA GLN A 466 1.56 19.01 0.99
C GLN A 466 0.39 19.83 0.45
N TYR A 467 0.44 20.09 -0.84
CA TYR A 467 -0.65 20.65 -1.63
C TYR A 467 -1.16 19.60 -2.59
N ASP A 468 -2.46 19.39 -2.64
CA ASP A 468 -3.17 18.49 -3.52
C ASP A 468 -4.33 19.24 -4.17
N GLU A 469 -4.38 19.25 -5.51
CA GLU A 469 -5.39 19.96 -6.30
C GLU A 469 -5.96 19.03 -7.34
N THR A 470 -7.27 18.97 -7.41
CA THR A 470 -8.00 18.40 -8.55
C THR A 470 -8.82 19.51 -9.21
N ASP A 471 -8.38 19.96 -10.38
CA ASP A 471 -9.05 20.96 -11.20
C ASP A 471 -9.91 20.24 -12.25
N ALA A 472 -11.20 20.16 -12.02
CA ALA A 472 -12.17 19.40 -12.79
C ALA A 472 -12.65 20.17 -14.03
N GLY A 473 -12.70 19.49 -15.17
CA GLY A 473 -13.25 20.06 -16.41
C GLY A 473 -14.71 19.65 -16.67
N PRO A 474 -15.29 20.12 -17.76
CA PRO A 474 -16.69 19.80 -18.12
C PRO A 474 -16.89 18.33 -18.52
N ALA A 475 -15.82 17.59 -18.80
CA ALA A 475 -15.89 16.21 -19.29
C ALA A 475 -15.77 15.16 -18.17
N THR A 476 -15.88 15.56 -16.90
CA THR A 476 -15.85 14.67 -15.75
C THR A 476 -17.00 14.93 -14.79
N ARG A 477 -17.27 13.94 -13.91
CA ARG A 477 -18.15 14.07 -12.74
C ARG A 477 -17.42 14.52 -11.47
N LEU A 478 -16.09 14.66 -11.53
CA LEU A 478 -15.32 15.20 -10.45
C LEU A 478 -15.71 16.67 -10.19
N VAL A 479 -15.36 17.16 -9.04
CA VAL A 479 -15.50 18.56 -8.64
C VAL A 479 -14.12 19.10 -8.29
N ASP A 480 -13.97 20.42 -8.32
CA ASP A 480 -12.74 21.06 -7.89
C ASP A 480 -12.51 20.77 -6.41
N ASP A 481 -11.29 20.34 -6.10
CA ASP A 481 -10.87 19.98 -4.75
C ASP A 481 -9.43 20.45 -4.54
N GLU A 482 -9.21 21.27 -3.54
CA GLU A 482 -7.90 21.76 -3.16
C GLU A 482 -7.66 21.53 -1.68
N ASN A 483 -6.51 20.98 -1.35
CA ASN A 483 -6.11 20.68 0.02
C ASN A 483 -4.68 21.14 0.27
N LEU A 484 -4.46 21.86 1.35
CA LEU A 484 -3.14 22.27 1.84
C LEU A 484 -2.96 21.77 3.27
N ASN A 485 -2.03 20.85 3.46
CA ASN A 485 -1.72 20.24 4.74
C ASN A 485 -0.32 20.64 5.23
N PHE A 486 -0.22 20.98 6.51
CA PHE A 486 1.05 21.18 7.20
C PHE A 486 1.13 20.25 8.41
N ASP A 487 2.27 19.58 8.56
CA ASP A 487 2.57 18.69 9.68
C ASP A 487 3.92 19.08 10.27
N LEU A 488 3.95 19.36 11.56
CA LEU A 488 5.16 19.66 12.32
C LEU A 488 5.29 18.65 13.45
N LEU A 489 6.43 17.97 13.54
CA LEU A 489 6.69 16.95 14.55
C LEU A 489 8.06 17.13 15.18
N LEU A 490 8.09 17.43 16.47
CA LEU A 490 9.28 17.37 17.30
C LEU A 490 9.36 15.99 17.96
N ARG A 491 10.49 15.33 17.79
CA ARG A 491 10.72 13.99 18.32
C ARG A 491 11.95 13.99 19.22
N TYR A 492 11.83 13.42 20.42
CA TYR A 492 12.92 13.11 21.33
C TYR A 492 12.98 11.61 21.58
N VAL A 493 14.07 10.95 21.23
CA VAL A 493 14.25 9.49 21.30
C VAL A 493 15.29 9.16 22.36
N ILE A 494 14.87 8.46 23.41
CA ILE A 494 15.75 7.92 24.45
C ILE A 494 16.37 6.61 23.96
N ASN A 495 15.55 5.76 23.37
CA ASN A 495 15.90 4.52 22.69
C ASN A 495 14.80 4.18 21.66
N PRO A 496 14.94 3.18 20.79
CA PRO A 496 13.99 2.90 19.72
C PRO A 496 12.51 2.78 20.15
N TRP A 497 12.26 2.43 21.40
CA TRP A 497 10.91 2.20 21.94
C TRP A 497 10.51 3.22 23.02
N SER A 498 11.42 4.11 23.40
CA SER A 498 11.14 5.18 24.38
C SER A 498 11.31 6.52 23.72
N ALA A 499 10.21 7.22 23.48
CA ALA A 499 10.22 8.50 22.77
C ALA A 499 9.11 9.43 23.24
N LEU A 500 9.37 10.72 23.13
CA LEU A 500 8.41 11.80 23.24
C LEU A 500 8.18 12.40 21.86
N PHE A 501 6.94 12.54 21.46
CA PHE A 501 6.51 13.21 20.24
C PHE A 501 5.61 14.38 20.62
N ILE A 502 5.84 15.53 20.00
CA ILE A 502 4.98 16.70 20.08
C ILE A 502 4.68 17.11 18.65
N GLY A 503 3.42 17.06 18.27
CA GLY A 503 2.99 17.29 16.90
C GLY A 503 1.90 18.34 16.79
N TYR A 504 1.94 19.06 15.67
CA TYR A 504 0.89 19.97 15.23
C TYR A 504 0.61 19.71 13.75
N ASN A 505 -0.64 19.52 13.43
CA ASN A 505 -1.11 19.33 12.06
C ASN A 505 -2.23 20.30 11.78
N THR A 506 -2.28 20.87 10.58
CA THR A 506 -3.41 21.69 10.11
C THR A 506 -3.72 21.35 8.68
N ASN A 507 -5.00 21.31 8.35
CA ASN A 507 -5.52 21.11 7.02
C ASN A 507 -6.37 22.31 6.59
N GLN A 508 -6.26 22.66 5.30
CA GLN A 508 -7.07 23.68 4.67
C GLN A 508 -7.63 23.08 3.39
N SER A 509 -8.90 23.36 3.10
CA SER A 509 -9.57 22.96 1.87
C SER A 509 -10.37 24.12 1.25
N ASN A 510 -10.74 23.99 0.00
CA ASN A 510 -11.44 25.01 -0.79
C ASN A 510 -12.95 24.98 -0.52
N PHE A 511 -13.41 25.51 0.60
CA PHE A 511 -14.82 25.56 0.95
C PHE A 511 -15.26 26.92 1.50
N ASP A 512 -16.57 27.16 1.43
CA ASP A 512 -17.24 28.21 2.22
C ASP A 512 -18.50 27.65 2.88
N ILE A 513 -18.94 28.30 3.95
CA ILE A 513 -20.21 28.00 4.62
C ILE A 513 -21.14 29.15 4.32
N VAL A 514 -22.17 28.87 3.53
CA VAL A 514 -23.19 29.86 3.13
C VAL A 514 -24.52 29.59 3.82
N ASP A 515 -25.29 30.64 4.08
CA ASP A 515 -26.66 30.52 4.58
C ASP A 515 -27.60 30.56 3.38
N MET A 516 -28.28 29.44 3.11
CA MET A 516 -29.26 29.30 2.06
C MET A 516 -30.64 29.03 2.68
N GLU A 517 -31.54 30.02 2.59
CA GLU A 517 -32.92 29.93 3.08
C GLU A 517 -33.03 29.60 4.59
N GLY A 518 -32.02 29.96 5.40
CA GLY A 518 -31.99 29.70 6.83
C GLY A 518 -31.31 28.37 7.22
N GLU A 519 -30.80 27.63 6.23
CA GLU A 519 -29.94 26.46 6.46
C GLU A 519 -28.49 26.78 6.04
N ARG A 520 -27.54 26.28 6.83
CA ARG A 520 -26.12 26.44 6.54
C ARG A 520 -25.66 25.27 5.69
N GLU A 521 -25.08 25.60 4.54
CA GLU A 521 -24.56 24.62 3.61
C GLU A 521 -23.07 24.82 3.35
N LEU A 522 -22.37 23.72 3.08
CA LEU A 522 -20.99 23.71 2.65
C LEU A 522 -20.95 23.79 1.12
N VAL A 523 -20.24 24.76 0.59
CA VAL A 523 -20.06 24.94 -0.85
C VAL A 523 -18.56 24.98 -1.19
N ILE A 524 -18.22 24.58 -2.42
CA ILE A 524 -16.86 24.72 -2.94
C ILE A 524 -16.60 26.20 -3.17
N ALA A 525 -15.41 26.67 -2.79
CA ALA A 525 -14.95 28.06 -2.94
C ALA A 525 -13.56 28.08 -3.59
N ASP A 526 -13.16 29.27 -4.07
CA ASP A 526 -11.83 29.46 -4.67
C ASP A 526 -10.73 29.64 -3.59
N ASP A 527 -11.11 30.03 -2.35
CA ASP A 527 -10.19 30.30 -1.28
C ASP A 527 -10.02 29.07 -0.37
N LEU A 528 -8.77 28.78 -0.01
CA LEU A 528 -8.46 27.77 1.01
C LEU A 528 -8.80 28.28 2.40
N ARG A 529 -9.59 27.52 3.14
CA ARG A 529 -9.94 27.77 4.54
C ARG A 529 -9.59 26.58 5.41
N LYS A 530 -9.17 26.88 6.64
CA LYS A 530 -8.87 25.84 7.62
C LYS A 530 -10.12 25.01 7.89
N ASP A 531 -10.04 23.70 7.67
CA ASP A 531 -11.10 22.72 7.96
C ASP A 531 -10.75 21.79 9.11
N GLY A 532 -9.46 21.77 9.51
CA GLY A 532 -9.01 21.00 10.65
C GLY A 532 -7.66 21.46 11.20
N GLU A 533 -7.51 21.28 12.50
CA GLU A 533 -6.21 21.35 13.16
C GLU A 533 -6.15 20.36 14.32
N GLN A 534 -4.96 19.88 14.60
CA GLN A 534 -4.70 18.96 15.68
C GLN A 534 -3.37 19.30 16.36
N PHE A 535 -3.40 19.36 17.68
CA PHE A 535 -2.20 19.33 18.50
C PHE A 535 -2.17 18.02 19.29
N PHE A 536 -1.02 17.36 19.36
CA PHE A 536 -0.89 16.14 20.14
C PHE A 536 0.46 16.03 20.85
N VAL A 537 0.42 15.30 21.96
CA VAL A 537 1.61 14.85 22.69
C VAL A 537 1.49 13.35 22.91
N LYS A 538 2.56 12.63 22.62
CA LYS A 538 2.68 11.19 22.80
C LYS A 538 3.97 10.89 23.54
N PHE A 539 3.88 10.03 24.52
CA PHE A 539 5.04 9.52 25.25
C PHE A 539 4.98 8.00 25.36
N SER A 540 6.06 7.33 25.04
CA SER A 540 6.23 5.89 25.25
C SER A 540 7.51 5.62 26.01
N TYR A 541 7.54 4.55 26.80
CA TYR A 541 8.71 4.16 27.56
C TYR A 541 8.88 2.65 27.61
N LEU A 542 10.09 2.17 27.26
CA LEU A 542 10.45 0.75 27.28
C LEU A 542 10.93 0.32 28.65
N PHE A 543 10.25 -0.67 29.22
CA PHE A 543 10.78 -1.50 30.32
C PHE A 543 11.25 -2.83 29.73
N GLN A 544 12.52 -3.15 29.89
CA GLN A 544 13.14 -4.36 29.35
C GLN A 544 13.84 -5.14 30.47
N ARG A 545 13.64 -6.45 30.47
CA ARG A 545 14.30 -7.39 31.40
C ARG A 545 14.91 -8.57 30.65
#